data_853c7336f1c55433ec5d368798f033bf
#
_entry.id   853c7336f1c55433ec5d368798f033bf
#
_cell.length_a   1.000
_cell.length_b   1.000
_cell.length_c   1.000
_cell.angle_alpha   90.00
_cell.angle_beta   90.00
_cell.angle_gamma   90.00
#
_symmetry.space_group_name_H-M   'P 1'
#
loop_
_entity.id
_entity.type
_entity.pdbx_description
1 polymer ?
#
loop_
_entity_poly.entity_id
_entity_poly.type
_entity_poly.pdbx_seq_one_letter_code
_entity_poly.pdbx_strand_id
1 'polypeptide(L)'
;MPLTLLLAAALAVPAPAPMPSGDALTHQIADEDAQLFWAVFEGCQPQLLGDLLLPDYRMVHDKDGLAIPDRATFIAGLEKQCAARQPGGANAGYKNRRLLVPGSRTVRPMGDWGAIEEASHIFFEWNAGAARWDMVGGARYMHVWQWMPAEGRFRLSESLSYDHSAAAPYPPLAVSTPTGTD
;
A
#
# COMPACT_ATOMS: atom_id res chain seq x y z
N MET A 1 -11.37 62.17 -11.43
CA MET A 1 -11.59 60.82 -10.87
C MET A 1 -10.58 59.90 -11.54
N PRO A 2 -9.60 59.31 -10.83
CA PRO A 2 -8.67 58.35 -11.43
C PRO A 2 -9.30 56.98 -11.55
N LEU A 3 -9.26 56.44 -12.75
CA LEU A 3 -9.72 55.08 -13.09
C LEU A 3 -8.62 54.08 -12.66
N THR A 4 -8.88 53.35 -11.56
CA THR A 4 -7.95 52.31 -11.08
C THR A 4 -8.16 51.04 -11.92
N LEU A 5 -7.18 50.72 -12.78
CA LEU A 5 -7.16 49.47 -13.53
C LEU A 5 -6.77 48.33 -12.57
N LEU A 6 -7.73 47.46 -12.24
CA LEU A 6 -7.46 46.21 -11.53
C LEU A 6 -6.89 45.18 -12.52
N LEU A 7 -5.59 44.92 -12.43
CA LEU A 7 -4.91 43.82 -13.16
C LEU A 7 -5.29 42.52 -12.46
N ALA A 8 -6.17 41.71 -13.08
CA ALA A 8 -6.41 40.35 -12.65
C ALA A 8 -5.24 39.45 -13.05
N ALA A 9 -4.42 39.05 -12.10
CA ALA A 9 -3.40 38.03 -12.33
C ALA A 9 -4.09 36.68 -12.54
N ALA A 10 -4.08 36.15 -13.76
CA ALA A 10 -4.50 34.79 -14.04
C ALA A 10 -3.49 33.81 -13.39
N LEU A 11 -3.92 33.05 -12.40
CA LEU A 11 -3.12 31.95 -11.85
C LEU A 11 -2.96 30.88 -12.95
N ALA A 12 -1.75 30.70 -13.45
CA ALA A 12 -1.43 29.66 -14.40
C ALA A 12 -1.64 28.29 -13.70
N VAL A 13 -2.54 27.47 -14.23
CA VAL A 13 -2.68 26.06 -13.81
C VAL A 13 -1.40 25.35 -14.22
N PRO A 14 -0.68 24.70 -13.30
CA PRO A 14 0.53 23.95 -13.63
C PRO A 14 0.21 22.87 -14.68
N ALA A 15 1.12 22.65 -15.61
CA ALA A 15 0.97 21.58 -16.61
C ALA A 15 0.93 20.21 -15.88
N PRO A 16 0.13 19.24 -16.38
CA PRO A 16 0.07 17.91 -15.83
C PRO A 16 1.47 17.27 -15.79
N ALA A 17 1.83 16.66 -14.67
CA ALA A 17 3.11 15.98 -14.52
C ALA A 17 3.15 14.71 -15.39
N PRO A 18 4.25 14.44 -16.13
CA PRO A 18 4.42 13.16 -16.82
C PRO A 18 4.59 12.04 -15.80
N MET A 19 4.10 10.83 -16.16
CA MET A 19 4.32 9.65 -15.34
C MET A 19 5.81 9.30 -15.28
N PRO A 20 6.37 8.99 -14.09
CA PRO A 20 7.76 8.54 -13.97
C PRO A 20 7.98 7.20 -14.69
N SER A 21 9.24 6.90 -15.02
CA SER A 21 9.63 5.66 -15.70
C SER A 21 10.88 5.05 -15.08
N GLY A 22 11.19 3.80 -15.41
CA GLY A 22 12.38 3.09 -14.91
C GLY A 22 12.43 3.03 -13.37
N ASP A 23 13.61 3.34 -12.81
CA ASP A 23 13.82 3.29 -11.36
C ASP A 23 12.97 4.31 -10.60
N ALA A 24 12.70 5.49 -11.18
CA ALA A 24 11.84 6.50 -10.56
C ALA A 24 10.40 6.00 -10.39
N LEU A 25 9.87 5.25 -11.37
CA LEU A 25 8.56 4.60 -11.26
C LEU A 25 8.57 3.58 -10.13
N THR A 26 9.58 2.71 -10.09
CA THR A 26 9.69 1.66 -9.07
C THR A 26 9.78 2.25 -7.67
N HIS A 27 10.57 3.32 -7.48
CA HIS A 27 10.71 3.99 -6.19
C HIS A 27 9.39 4.64 -5.75
N GLN A 28 8.71 5.36 -6.65
CA GLN A 28 7.46 6.03 -6.28
C GLN A 28 6.36 5.02 -5.92
N ILE A 29 6.23 3.92 -6.67
CA ILE A 29 5.29 2.83 -6.31
C ILE A 29 5.66 2.21 -4.96
N ALA A 30 6.96 2.00 -4.70
CA ALA A 30 7.42 1.47 -3.42
C ALA A 30 7.05 2.37 -2.23
N ASP A 31 7.16 3.69 -2.40
CA ASP A 31 6.80 4.67 -1.37
C ASP A 31 5.28 4.71 -1.12
N GLU A 32 4.45 4.63 -2.18
CA GLU A 32 2.99 4.58 -2.05
C GLU A 32 2.53 3.26 -1.39
N ASP A 33 3.12 2.12 -1.76
CA ASP A 33 2.86 0.81 -1.13
C ASP A 33 3.25 0.80 0.35
N ALA A 34 4.41 1.38 0.70
CA ALA A 34 4.85 1.47 2.08
C ALA A 34 3.89 2.32 2.93
N GLN A 35 3.42 3.46 2.40
CA GLN A 35 2.42 4.30 3.08
C GLN A 35 1.08 3.57 3.25
N LEU A 36 0.62 2.87 2.21
CA LEU A 36 -0.62 2.08 2.24
C LEU A 36 -0.59 1.05 3.37
N PHE A 37 0.45 0.22 3.41
CA PHE A 37 0.54 -0.83 4.40
C PHE A 37 0.79 -0.30 5.81
N TRP A 38 1.59 0.75 5.95
CA TRP A 38 1.75 1.40 7.25
C TRP A 38 0.41 1.96 7.77
N ALA A 39 -0.35 2.66 6.92
CA ALA A 39 -1.65 3.24 7.28
C ALA A 39 -2.64 2.17 7.78
N VAL A 40 -2.66 1.01 7.13
CA VAL A 40 -3.60 -0.08 7.44
C VAL A 40 -3.16 -0.90 8.65
N PHE A 41 -1.90 -1.28 8.72
CA PHE A 41 -1.41 -2.26 9.71
C PHE A 41 -0.94 -1.61 11.01
N GLU A 42 -0.06 -0.60 10.93
CA GLU A 42 0.63 -0.05 12.10
C GLU A 42 0.13 1.34 12.49
N GLY A 43 -0.11 2.22 11.49
CA GLY A 43 -0.38 3.63 11.72
C GLY A 43 -1.83 3.97 12.09
N CYS A 44 -2.78 3.08 11.75
CA CYS A 44 -4.22 3.37 11.92
C CYS A 44 -4.60 4.74 11.35
N GLN A 45 -4.36 4.95 10.05
CA GLN A 45 -4.54 6.25 9.37
C GLN A 45 -5.61 6.16 8.27
N PRO A 46 -6.92 6.13 8.61
CA PRO A 46 -7.99 6.00 7.61
C PRO A 46 -8.04 7.15 6.61
N GLN A 47 -7.64 8.37 6.99
CA GLN A 47 -7.57 9.51 6.08
C GLN A 47 -6.47 9.31 5.03
N LEU A 48 -5.26 8.91 5.46
CA LEU A 48 -4.17 8.59 4.55
C LEU A 48 -4.54 7.44 3.60
N LEU A 49 -5.20 6.39 4.12
CA LEU A 49 -5.75 5.32 3.29
C LEU A 49 -6.69 5.89 2.22
N GLY A 50 -7.59 6.79 2.59
CA GLY A 50 -8.53 7.44 1.66
C GLY A 50 -7.82 8.23 0.56
N ASP A 51 -6.69 8.88 0.86
CA ASP A 51 -5.89 9.65 -0.10
C ASP A 51 -5.09 8.76 -1.06
N LEU A 52 -4.77 7.55 -0.65
CA LEU A 52 -4.02 6.57 -1.47
C LEU A 52 -4.91 5.81 -2.45
N LEU A 53 -6.22 5.76 -2.23
CA LEU A 53 -7.15 4.95 -3.01
C LEU A 53 -7.99 5.79 -3.98
N LEU A 54 -8.32 5.20 -5.13
CA LEU A 54 -9.39 5.75 -5.99
C LEU A 54 -10.78 5.52 -5.36
N PRO A 55 -11.79 6.34 -5.70
CA PRO A 55 -13.15 6.17 -5.17
C PRO A 55 -13.76 4.79 -5.41
N ASP A 56 -13.48 4.21 -6.57
CA ASP A 56 -13.93 2.91 -7.06
C ASP A 56 -12.93 1.77 -6.80
N TYR A 57 -11.96 2.01 -5.91
CA TYR A 57 -11.02 0.97 -5.47
C TYR A 57 -11.76 -0.30 -5.03
N ARG A 58 -11.21 -1.44 -5.37
CA ARG A 58 -11.69 -2.74 -4.90
C ARG A 58 -10.55 -3.70 -4.59
N MET A 59 -10.82 -4.69 -3.73
CA MET A 59 -9.88 -5.76 -3.43
C MET A 59 -10.54 -7.12 -3.61
N VAL A 60 -9.87 -7.97 -4.38
CA VAL A 60 -10.20 -9.39 -4.52
C VAL A 60 -9.21 -10.23 -3.72
N HIS A 61 -9.73 -11.18 -2.95
CA HIS A 61 -8.97 -12.04 -2.06
C HIS A 61 -9.25 -13.50 -2.39
N ASP A 62 -8.24 -14.35 -2.41
CA ASP A 62 -8.36 -15.76 -2.83
C ASP A 62 -9.30 -16.60 -1.96
N LYS A 63 -9.50 -16.21 -0.69
CA LYS A 63 -10.39 -16.93 0.24
C LYS A 63 -11.80 -16.33 0.31
N ASP A 64 -11.93 -15.04 0.08
CA ASP A 64 -13.17 -14.28 0.36
C ASP A 64 -13.83 -13.73 -0.91
N GLY A 65 -13.20 -13.90 -2.10
CA GLY A 65 -13.67 -13.29 -3.34
C GLY A 65 -13.53 -11.76 -3.31
N LEU A 66 -14.60 -11.02 -3.61
CA LEU A 66 -14.62 -9.55 -3.51
C LEU A 66 -14.69 -9.14 -2.03
N ALA A 67 -13.53 -9.04 -1.39
CA ALA A 67 -13.41 -8.75 0.04
C ALA A 67 -13.69 -7.27 0.37
N ILE A 68 -13.29 -6.35 -0.51
CA ILE A 68 -13.51 -4.91 -0.36
C ILE A 68 -14.12 -4.38 -1.67
N PRO A 69 -15.39 -3.96 -1.66
CA PRO A 69 -16.07 -3.54 -2.89
C PRO A 69 -15.74 -2.11 -3.31
N ASP A 70 -15.34 -1.24 -2.38
CA ASP A 70 -15.03 0.16 -2.62
C ASP A 70 -14.18 0.79 -1.51
N ARG A 71 -13.64 1.98 -1.79
CA ARG A 71 -12.82 2.77 -0.86
C ARG A 71 -13.56 3.10 0.44
N ALA A 72 -14.83 3.46 0.39
CA ALA A 72 -15.59 3.88 1.56
C ALA A 72 -15.75 2.72 2.55
N THR A 73 -16.04 1.52 2.04
CA THR A 73 -16.10 0.29 2.82
C THR A 73 -14.76 -0.03 3.50
N PHE A 74 -13.63 0.17 2.77
CA PHE A 74 -12.31 -0.08 3.35
C PHE A 74 -11.99 0.90 4.49
N ILE A 75 -12.24 2.20 4.28
CA ILE A 75 -12.02 3.24 5.29
C ILE A 75 -12.86 2.94 6.55
N ALA A 76 -14.16 2.67 6.40
CA ALA A 76 -15.04 2.37 7.52
C ALA A 76 -14.59 1.10 8.28
N GLY A 77 -14.11 0.08 7.56
CA GLY A 77 -13.52 -1.12 8.15
C GLY A 77 -12.27 -0.82 8.98
N LEU A 78 -11.36 0.00 8.45
CA LEU A 78 -10.15 0.41 9.15
C LEU A 78 -10.48 1.26 10.39
N GLU A 79 -11.39 2.23 10.30
CA GLU A 79 -11.84 3.04 11.45
C GLU A 79 -12.36 2.15 12.58
N LYS A 80 -13.21 1.16 12.25
CA LYS A 80 -13.73 0.19 13.22
C LYS A 80 -12.63 -0.64 13.86
N GLN A 81 -11.67 -1.13 13.07
CA GLN A 81 -10.52 -1.87 13.59
C GLN A 81 -9.65 -1.00 14.51
N CYS A 82 -9.38 0.22 14.12
CA CYS A 82 -8.59 1.15 14.91
C CYS A 82 -9.27 1.47 16.26
N ALA A 83 -10.57 1.71 16.27
CA ALA A 83 -11.35 1.93 17.50
C ALA A 83 -11.29 0.70 18.42
N ALA A 84 -11.41 -0.50 17.85
CA ALA A 84 -11.33 -1.76 18.63
C ALA A 84 -9.95 -1.99 19.30
N ARG A 85 -8.87 -1.43 18.75
CA ARG A 85 -7.49 -1.56 19.29
C ARG A 85 -7.18 -0.56 20.41
N GLN A 86 -8.03 0.46 20.62
CA GLN A 86 -7.83 1.46 21.68
C GLN A 86 -8.02 0.86 23.09
N PRO A 87 -7.48 1.48 24.13
CA PRO A 87 -7.73 1.06 25.51
C PRO A 87 -9.24 0.95 25.79
N GLY A 88 -9.69 -0.23 26.27
CA GLY A 88 -11.09 -0.53 26.50
C GLY A 88 -11.85 -1.08 25.28
N GLY A 89 -11.24 -1.11 24.10
CA GLY A 89 -11.83 -1.74 22.91
C GLY A 89 -11.74 -3.28 22.94
N ALA A 90 -12.52 -3.92 22.07
CA ALA A 90 -12.61 -5.39 22.01
C ALA A 90 -11.26 -6.08 21.71
N ASN A 91 -10.35 -5.40 21.01
CA ASN A 91 -9.03 -5.88 20.64
C ASN A 91 -7.92 -4.98 21.23
N ALA A 92 -8.13 -4.45 22.44
CA ALA A 92 -7.19 -3.54 23.07
C ALA A 92 -5.76 -4.11 23.13
N GLY A 93 -4.79 -3.33 22.61
CA GLY A 93 -3.38 -3.75 22.57
C GLY A 93 -3.01 -4.67 21.41
N TYR A 94 -3.93 -5.10 20.57
CA TYR A 94 -3.61 -5.85 19.35
C TYR A 94 -2.75 -5.01 18.40
N LYS A 95 -1.66 -5.60 17.91
CA LYS A 95 -0.75 -5.01 16.93
C LYS A 95 -0.45 -6.04 15.85
N ASN A 96 -0.46 -5.60 14.62
CA ASN A 96 -0.02 -6.38 13.48
C ASN A 96 0.87 -5.53 12.56
N ARG A 97 1.67 -6.18 11.74
CA ARG A 97 2.47 -5.56 10.69
C ARG A 97 2.57 -6.44 9.47
N ARG A 98 2.84 -5.80 8.36
CA ARG A 98 3.16 -6.46 7.11
C ARG A 98 4.60 -6.10 6.71
N LEU A 99 5.38 -7.09 6.32
CA LEU A 99 6.70 -6.89 5.75
C LEU A 99 6.76 -7.44 4.33
N LEU A 100 7.35 -6.65 3.44
CA LEU A 100 7.65 -7.09 2.08
C LEU A 100 8.78 -8.12 2.11
N VAL A 101 8.67 -9.20 1.32
CA VAL A 101 9.77 -10.13 1.11
C VAL A 101 10.82 -9.44 0.22
N PRO A 102 12.08 -9.26 0.68
CA PRO A 102 13.11 -8.61 -0.10
C PRO A 102 13.31 -9.25 -1.48
N GLY A 103 13.43 -8.41 -2.51
CA GLY A 103 13.66 -8.86 -3.90
C GLY A 103 12.42 -9.44 -4.60
N SER A 104 11.26 -9.51 -3.94
CA SER A 104 10.04 -10.04 -4.56
C SER A 104 9.25 -9.02 -5.38
N ARG A 105 9.50 -7.71 -5.20
CA ARG A 105 8.76 -6.65 -5.89
C ARG A 105 9.16 -6.56 -7.36
N THR A 106 8.15 -6.53 -8.21
CA THR A 106 8.27 -6.14 -9.62
C THR A 106 7.27 -5.04 -9.93
N VAL A 107 7.70 -4.03 -10.69
CA VAL A 107 6.85 -2.93 -11.14
C VAL A 107 6.93 -2.84 -12.66
N ARG A 108 5.78 -2.78 -13.33
CA ARG A 108 5.70 -2.67 -14.79
C ARG A 108 4.74 -1.54 -15.16
N PRO A 109 5.14 -0.64 -16.08
CA PRO A 109 4.24 0.41 -16.56
C PRO A 109 3.10 -0.19 -17.40
N MET A 110 1.94 0.46 -17.35
CA MET A 110 0.76 0.20 -18.19
C MET A 110 0.55 1.41 -19.12
N GLY A 111 1.47 1.58 -20.09
CA GLY A 111 1.53 2.80 -20.89
C GLY A 111 1.72 4.04 -19.99
N ASP A 112 1.00 5.12 -20.31
CA ASP A 112 1.01 6.36 -19.52
C ASP A 112 -0.15 6.42 -18.49
N TRP A 113 -0.94 5.33 -18.41
CA TRP A 113 -2.09 5.27 -17.52
C TRP A 113 -1.71 4.98 -16.06
N GLY A 114 -0.71 4.11 -15.86
CA GLY A 114 -0.33 3.68 -14.52
C GLY A 114 0.68 2.54 -14.51
N ALA A 115 0.66 1.74 -13.44
CA ALA A 115 1.59 0.63 -13.25
C ALA A 115 0.93 -0.57 -12.55
N ILE A 116 1.46 -1.76 -12.82
CA ILE A 116 1.21 -2.97 -12.04
C ILE A 116 2.40 -3.19 -11.12
N GLU A 117 2.11 -3.44 -9.85
CA GLU A 117 3.07 -3.94 -8.86
C GLU A 117 2.68 -5.36 -8.45
N GLU A 118 3.66 -6.25 -8.38
CA GLU A 118 3.52 -7.59 -7.80
C GLU A 118 4.62 -7.81 -6.77
N ALA A 119 4.27 -8.43 -5.64
CA ALA A 119 5.25 -8.85 -4.64
C ALA A 119 4.70 -9.94 -3.72
N SER A 120 5.57 -10.43 -2.82
CA SER A 120 5.22 -11.29 -1.70
C SER A 120 5.37 -10.54 -0.39
N HIS A 121 4.52 -10.85 0.58
CA HIS A 121 4.57 -10.25 1.89
C HIS A 121 4.31 -11.27 3.00
N ILE A 122 4.73 -10.93 4.21
CA ILE A 122 4.61 -11.74 5.41
C ILE A 122 3.92 -10.91 6.48
N PHE A 123 3.02 -11.55 7.22
CA PHE A 123 2.25 -10.93 8.30
C PHE A 123 2.76 -11.38 9.65
N PHE A 124 2.78 -10.43 10.58
CA PHE A 124 3.18 -10.65 11.97
C PHE A 124 2.12 -10.08 12.91
N GLU A 125 1.95 -10.75 14.04
CA GLU A 125 1.16 -10.27 15.15
C GLU A 125 2.01 -10.17 16.41
N TRP A 126 1.75 -9.14 17.23
CA TRP A 126 2.45 -8.96 18.48
C TRP A 126 1.91 -9.89 19.55
N ASN A 127 2.77 -10.77 20.06
CA ASN A 127 2.49 -11.63 21.20
C ASN A 127 2.94 -10.91 22.48
N ALA A 128 1.98 -10.32 23.19
CA ALA A 128 2.27 -9.56 24.42
C ALA A 128 2.81 -10.45 25.55
N GLY A 129 2.36 -11.71 25.63
CA GLY A 129 2.83 -12.64 26.65
C GLY A 129 4.27 -13.08 26.49
N ALA A 130 4.74 -13.17 25.21
CA ALA A 130 6.11 -13.54 24.88
C ALA A 130 6.99 -12.33 24.55
N ALA A 131 6.44 -11.12 24.52
CA ALA A 131 7.11 -9.87 24.16
C ALA A 131 7.85 -9.94 22.80
N ARG A 132 7.22 -10.55 21.79
CA ARG A 132 7.81 -10.75 20.46
C ARG A 132 6.78 -10.65 19.36
N TRP A 133 7.25 -10.52 18.11
CA TRP A 133 6.44 -10.66 16.90
C TRP A 133 6.42 -12.12 16.47
N ASP A 134 5.23 -12.70 16.37
CA ASP A 134 5.01 -14.03 15.81
C ASP A 134 4.59 -13.90 14.34
N MET A 135 5.22 -14.68 13.46
CA MET A 135 4.85 -14.79 12.06
C MET A 135 3.56 -15.60 11.96
N VAL A 136 2.52 -15.02 11.33
CA VAL A 136 1.19 -15.64 11.28
C VAL A 136 0.75 -16.05 9.88
N GLY A 137 1.45 -15.63 8.85
CA GLY A 137 1.15 -16.02 7.48
C GLY A 137 1.92 -15.22 6.45
N GLY A 138 1.67 -15.54 5.19
CA GLY A 138 2.18 -14.82 4.04
C GLY A 138 1.26 -14.96 2.85
N ALA A 139 1.43 -14.08 1.86
CA ALA A 139 0.68 -14.08 0.64
C ALA A 139 1.48 -13.42 -0.50
N ARG A 140 0.95 -13.55 -1.71
CA ARG A 140 1.31 -12.71 -2.85
C ARG A 140 0.24 -11.66 -3.07
N TYR A 141 0.63 -10.56 -3.68
CA TYR A 141 -0.33 -9.53 -4.09
C TYR A 141 0.03 -8.96 -5.44
N MET A 142 -1.00 -8.43 -6.09
CA MET A 142 -0.89 -7.57 -7.26
C MET A 142 -1.68 -6.29 -6.98
N HIS A 143 -1.05 -5.15 -7.19
CA HIS A 143 -1.65 -3.83 -7.10
C HIS A 143 -1.68 -3.18 -8.48
N VAL A 144 -2.80 -2.52 -8.80
CA VAL A 144 -2.97 -1.71 -10.00
C VAL A 144 -3.02 -0.24 -9.59
N TRP A 145 -1.97 0.50 -9.92
CA TRP A 145 -1.77 1.90 -9.58
C TRP A 145 -2.09 2.79 -10.77
N GLN A 146 -3.02 3.71 -10.63
CA GLN A 146 -3.32 4.72 -11.66
C GLN A 146 -2.50 5.98 -11.41
N TRP A 147 -1.87 6.50 -12.47
CA TRP A 147 -1.20 7.79 -12.44
C TRP A 147 -2.20 8.94 -12.42
N MET A 148 -2.02 9.90 -11.51
CA MET A 148 -2.84 11.09 -11.36
C MET A 148 -2.00 12.32 -11.78
N PRO A 149 -2.02 12.72 -13.07
CA PRO A 149 -1.11 13.76 -13.60
C PRO A 149 -1.25 15.12 -12.92
N ALA A 150 -2.47 15.46 -12.47
CA ALA A 150 -2.75 16.71 -11.77
C ALA A 150 -2.19 16.71 -10.33
N GLU A 151 -1.97 15.54 -9.76
CA GLU A 151 -1.47 15.36 -8.38
C GLU A 151 0.03 14.99 -8.36
N GLY A 152 0.58 14.52 -9.49
CA GLY A 152 1.96 14.05 -9.58
C GLY A 152 2.24 12.79 -8.75
N ARG A 153 1.21 11.92 -8.55
CA ARG A 153 1.29 10.72 -7.73
C ARG A 153 0.45 9.57 -8.28
N PHE A 154 0.65 8.39 -7.73
CA PHE A 154 -0.22 7.25 -7.99
C PHE A 154 -1.33 7.12 -6.95
N ARG A 155 -2.48 6.58 -7.39
CA ARG A 155 -3.53 6.09 -6.51
C ARG A 155 -3.87 4.65 -6.86
N LEU A 156 -4.15 3.84 -5.85
CA LEU A 156 -4.48 2.43 -6.01
C LEU A 156 -5.91 2.27 -6.52
N SER A 157 -6.07 1.57 -7.65
CA SER A 157 -7.37 1.28 -8.26
C SER A 157 -7.87 -0.12 -7.91
N GLU A 158 -6.97 -1.10 -7.81
CA GLU A 158 -7.33 -2.48 -7.53
C GLU A 158 -6.21 -3.23 -6.79
N SER A 159 -6.61 -4.15 -5.90
CA SER A 159 -5.71 -5.10 -5.25
C SER A 159 -6.20 -6.53 -5.46
N LEU A 160 -5.28 -7.42 -5.80
CA LEU A 160 -5.48 -8.85 -5.70
C LEU A 160 -4.57 -9.38 -4.61
N SER A 161 -5.10 -10.16 -3.67
CA SER A 161 -4.33 -10.83 -2.61
C SER A 161 -4.58 -12.32 -2.69
N TYR A 162 -3.52 -13.11 -2.86
CA TYR A 162 -3.63 -14.52 -3.24
C TYR A 162 -2.45 -15.34 -2.71
N ASP A 163 -2.52 -16.66 -2.85
CA ASP A 163 -1.53 -17.62 -2.33
C ASP A 163 -1.34 -17.52 -0.81
N HIS A 164 -2.43 -17.28 -0.07
CA HIS A 164 -2.38 -17.21 1.39
C HIS A 164 -2.05 -18.55 2.00
N SER A 165 -0.92 -18.63 2.70
CA SER A 165 -0.40 -19.84 3.33
C SER A 165 0.39 -19.52 4.59
N ALA A 166 0.87 -20.56 5.28
CA ALA A 166 1.90 -20.41 6.29
C ALA A 166 3.15 -19.81 5.66
N ALA A 167 3.66 -18.70 6.23
CA ALA A 167 4.79 -17.99 5.68
C ALA A 167 6.09 -18.78 5.82
N ALA A 168 6.95 -18.70 4.81
CA ALA A 168 8.33 -19.09 4.93
C ALA A 168 9.07 -18.20 5.95
N PRO A 169 10.17 -18.64 6.58
CA PRO A 169 10.96 -17.79 7.48
C PRO A 169 11.35 -16.45 6.83
N TYR A 170 11.20 -15.36 7.57
CA TYR A 170 11.59 -14.04 7.14
C TYR A 170 12.71 -13.49 8.05
N PRO A 171 13.78 -12.88 7.52
CA PRO A 171 14.13 -12.77 6.09
C PRO A 171 14.35 -14.15 5.46
N PRO A 172 14.22 -14.29 4.12
CA PRO A 172 14.51 -15.55 3.45
C PRO A 172 15.89 -16.05 3.87
N LEU A 173 16.00 -17.34 4.15
CA LEU A 173 17.30 -17.95 4.45
C LEU A 173 18.26 -17.63 3.31
N ALA A 174 19.42 -17.08 3.62
CA ALA A 174 20.47 -16.87 2.63
C ALA A 174 20.77 -18.22 1.97
N VAL A 175 20.54 -18.30 0.67
CA VAL A 175 20.97 -19.47 -0.10
C VAL A 175 22.49 -19.47 -0.04
N SER A 176 23.08 -20.37 0.74
CA SER A 176 24.52 -20.57 0.72
C SER A 176 24.88 -21.02 -0.70
N THR A 177 25.53 -20.13 -1.45
CA THR A 177 26.13 -20.48 -2.73
C THR A 177 27.13 -21.61 -2.44
N PRO A 178 27.04 -22.78 -3.09
CA PRO A 178 28.05 -23.78 -2.92
C PRO A 178 29.39 -23.15 -3.33
N THR A 179 30.32 -23.05 -2.40
CA THR A 179 31.70 -22.72 -2.73
C THR A 179 32.19 -23.86 -3.57
N GLY A 180 32.24 -23.65 -4.91
CA GLY A 180 32.88 -24.56 -5.80
C GLY A 180 34.36 -24.70 -5.38
N THR A 181 34.70 -25.85 -4.86
CA THR A 181 36.08 -26.27 -4.76
C THR A 181 36.46 -26.86 -6.12
N ASP A 182 37.24 -26.10 -6.88
CA ASP A 182 38.03 -26.63 -7.99
C ASP A 182 39.07 -27.66 -7.49
#